data_29aef18c2d6dbd765db270bd9e501574
#
_entry.id   29aef18c2d6dbd765db270bd9e501574
#
_cell.length_a   1.000
_cell.length_b   1.000
_cell.length_c   1.000
_cell.angle_alpha   90.00
_cell.angle_beta   90.00
_cell.angle_gamma   90.00
#
_symmetry.space_group_name_H-M   'P 1'
#
loop_
_entity.id
_entity.type
_entity.pdbx_description
1 polymer ?
#
loop_
_entity_poly.entity_id
_entity_poly.type
_entity_poly.pdbx_seq_one_letter_code
_entity_poly.pdbx_strand_id
1 'polypeptide(L)'
;ITPIEIAGERLGTLFIYKCNEQYDIDDIILSEYGTTVVGLEMMRSVNEENAEETRKVQIVKSAISTLSFSELEAITHIFEEMDGKEGILVASKIADRVGITRSVIVNALRKFESAGVIESRSSGMKGTYIKVLNDVVFDELEQIKKENNIK
;
A
#
# COMPACT_ATOMS: atom_id res chain seq x y z
N ILE A 1 34.39 12.12 -11.03
CA ILE A 1 33.18 11.28 -11.08
C ILE A 1 33.42 10.12 -10.14
N THR A 2 32.55 9.97 -9.12
CA THR A 2 32.67 8.91 -8.12
C THR A 2 31.34 8.15 -8.05
N PRO A 3 31.35 6.81 -8.20
CA PRO A 3 30.13 6.02 -8.08
C PRO A 3 29.64 6.03 -6.62
N ILE A 4 28.33 6.02 -6.45
CA ILE A 4 27.68 5.81 -5.16
C ILE A 4 27.27 4.33 -5.11
N GLU A 5 28.05 3.54 -4.38
CA GLU A 5 27.87 2.08 -4.28
C GLU A 5 27.83 1.65 -2.82
N ILE A 6 26.82 0.84 -2.47
CA ILE A 6 26.69 0.26 -1.13
C ILE A 6 26.39 -1.24 -1.27
N ALA A 7 27.13 -2.06 -0.54
CA ALA A 7 26.97 -3.52 -0.54
C ALA A 7 27.00 -4.18 -1.94
N GLY A 8 27.74 -3.59 -2.87
CA GLY A 8 27.86 -4.09 -4.24
C GLY A 8 26.76 -3.63 -5.20
N GLU A 9 25.82 -2.80 -4.73
CA GLU A 9 24.78 -2.20 -5.55
C GLU A 9 25.10 -0.76 -5.86
N ARG A 10 25.00 -0.39 -7.15
CA ARG A 10 25.22 0.98 -7.61
C ARG A 10 23.93 1.78 -7.53
N LEU A 11 23.91 2.77 -6.64
CA LEU A 11 22.77 3.63 -6.38
C LEU A 11 22.78 4.92 -7.21
N GLY A 12 23.98 5.35 -7.66
CA GLY A 12 24.08 6.59 -8.40
C GLY A 12 25.52 6.97 -8.78
N THR A 13 25.71 8.22 -9.14
CA THR A 13 27.02 8.78 -9.50
C THR A 13 27.12 10.20 -9.01
N LEU A 14 28.19 10.51 -8.28
CA LEU A 14 28.52 11.86 -7.86
C LEU A 14 29.44 12.52 -8.90
N PHE A 15 29.04 13.69 -9.37
CA PHE A 15 29.86 14.54 -10.22
C PHE A 15 30.34 15.74 -9.41
N ILE A 16 31.67 15.90 -9.33
CA ILE A 16 32.28 17.07 -8.72
C ILE A 16 33.08 17.79 -9.82
N TYR A 17 32.97 19.11 -9.85
CA TYR A 17 33.75 19.92 -10.77
C TYR A 17 34.35 21.12 -10.03
N LYS A 18 35.59 21.51 -10.43
CA LYS A 18 36.26 22.70 -10.00
C LYS A 18 36.52 23.61 -11.21
N CYS A 19 36.34 24.90 -11.00
CA CYS A 19 36.69 25.90 -12.00
C CYS A 19 38.11 26.46 -11.69
N ASN A 20 39.05 26.33 -12.63
CA ASN A 20 40.40 26.88 -12.55
C ASN A 20 41.35 26.26 -11.51
N GLU A 21 41.02 25.11 -10.95
CA GLU A 21 41.87 24.37 -10.02
C GLU A 21 42.00 22.91 -10.43
N GLN A 22 43.14 22.29 -10.11
CA GLN A 22 43.32 20.85 -10.27
C GLN A 22 42.78 20.10 -9.05
N TYR A 23 42.35 18.86 -9.27
CA TYR A 23 41.96 17.96 -8.18
C TYR A 23 43.22 17.47 -7.44
N ASP A 24 43.11 17.46 -6.12
CA ASP A 24 44.12 16.90 -5.24
C ASP A 24 43.60 15.62 -4.53
N ILE A 25 44.45 15.05 -3.68
CA ILE A 25 44.12 13.82 -2.97
C ILE A 25 42.98 14.05 -1.95
N ASP A 26 42.88 15.23 -1.37
CA ASP A 26 41.86 15.58 -0.38
C ASP A 26 40.48 15.67 -1.06
N ASP A 27 40.43 16.17 -2.30
CA ASP A 27 39.20 16.16 -3.10
C ASP A 27 38.67 14.73 -3.38
N ILE A 28 39.62 13.81 -3.66
CA ILE A 28 39.27 12.40 -3.88
C ILE A 28 38.73 11.77 -2.60
N ILE A 29 39.43 11.95 -1.49
CA ILE A 29 39.01 11.44 -0.18
C ILE A 29 37.64 11.99 0.22
N LEU A 30 37.43 13.30 0.03
CA LEU A 30 36.16 13.95 0.35
C LEU A 30 35.03 13.45 -0.53
N SER A 31 35.30 13.21 -1.82
CA SER A 31 34.28 12.67 -2.73
C SER A 31 33.89 11.23 -2.40
N GLU A 32 34.86 10.38 -2.03
CA GLU A 32 34.60 9.00 -1.59
C GLU A 32 33.83 8.95 -0.25
N TYR A 33 34.20 9.82 0.69
CA TYR A 33 33.47 9.97 1.94
C TYR A 33 32.03 10.44 1.69
N GLY A 34 31.86 11.48 0.86
CA GLY A 34 30.56 12.02 0.49
C GLY A 34 29.64 10.98 -0.19
N THR A 35 30.19 10.18 -1.11
CA THR A 35 29.43 9.10 -1.76
C THR A 35 28.99 8.02 -0.78
N THR A 36 29.83 7.71 0.21
CA THR A 36 29.47 6.74 1.25
C THR A 36 28.31 7.25 2.12
N VAL A 37 28.37 8.50 2.57
CA VAL A 37 27.31 9.11 3.38
C VAL A 37 25.98 9.19 2.61
N VAL A 38 26.02 9.67 1.37
CA VAL A 38 24.85 9.77 0.50
C VAL A 38 24.29 8.38 0.18
N GLY A 39 25.15 7.42 -0.10
CA GLY A 39 24.75 6.05 -0.38
C GLY A 39 24.03 5.39 0.80
N LEU A 40 24.53 5.58 2.03
CA LEU A 40 23.88 5.07 3.23
C LEU A 40 22.49 5.70 3.44
N GLU A 41 22.33 6.99 3.19
CA GLU A 41 21.04 7.66 3.29
C GLU A 41 20.07 7.23 2.20
N MET A 42 20.53 7.04 0.97
CA MET A 42 19.71 6.48 -0.12
C MET A 42 19.22 5.07 0.23
N MET A 43 20.10 4.20 0.72
CA MET A 43 19.72 2.86 1.17
C MET A 43 18.69 2.89 2.28
N ARG A 44 18.88 3.79 3.25
CA ARG A 44 17.92 3.96 4.34
C ARG A 44 16.53 4.33 3.82
N SER A 45 16.43 5.30 2.92
CA SER A 45 15.15 5.71 2.32
C SER A 45 14.47 4.56 1.58
N VAL A 46 15.21 3.79 0.77
CA VAL A 46 14.67 2.63 0.06
C VAL A 46 14.18 1.55 1.04
N ASN A 47 14.91 1.29 2.11
CA ASN A 47 14.51 0.31 3.12
C ASN A 47 13.26 0.76 3.89
N GLU A 48 13.13 2.05 4.20
CA GLU A 48 11.95 2.61 4.86
C GLU A 48 10.71 2.49 3.95
N GLU A 49 10.82 2.80 2.65
CA GLU A 49 9.74 2.64 1.67
C GLU A 49 9.31 1.18 1.53
N ASN A 50 10.26 0.25 1.40
CA ASN A 50 9.98 -1.18 1.30
C ASN A 50 9.33 -1.72 2.59
N ALA A 51 9.75 -1.26 3.75
CA ALA A 51 9.17 -1.65 5.04
C ALA A 51 7.72 -1.14 5.16
N GLU A 52 7.44 0.08 4.70
CA GLU A 52 6.09 0.63 4.70
C GLU A 52 5.16 -0.14 3.76
N GLU A 53 5.62 -0.45 2.54
CA GLU A 53 4.85 -1.23 1.58
C GLU A 53 4.54 -2.64 2.11
N THR A 54 5.55 -3.32 2.67
CA THR A 54 5.36 -4.62 3.31
C THR A 54 4.33 -4.56 4.44
N ARG A 55 4.38 -3.50 5.26
CA ARG A 55 3.42 -3.28 6.34
C ARG A 55 2.00 -3.10 5.82
N LYS A 56 1.80 -2.33 4.76
CA LYS A 56 0.49 -2.14 4.11
C LYS A 56 -0.11 -3.45 3.66
N VAL A 57 0.68 -4.29 3.00
CA VAL A 57 0.28 -5.64 2.57
C VAL A 57 -0.11 -6.52 3.75
N GLN A 58 0.69 -6.54 4.82
CA GLN A 58 0.40 -7.34 6.02
C GLN A 58 -0.89 -6.92 6.72
N ILE A 59 -1.17 -5.62 6.80
CA ILE A 59 -2.41 -5.09 7.38
C ILE A 59 -3.61 -5.63 6.60
N VAL A 60 -3.61 -5.54 5.28
CA VAL A 60 -4.70 -6.00 4.43
C VAL A 60 -4.88 -7.52 4.52
N LYS A 61 -3.81 -8.29 4.43
CA LYS A 61 -3.88 -9.76 4.58
C LYS A 61 -4.41 -10.19 5.94
N SER A 62 -3.98 -9.53 7.01
CA SER A 62 -4.50 -9.77 8.35
C SER A 62 -5.99 -9.43 8.44
N ALA A 63 -6.44 -8.30 7.89
CA ALA A 63 -7.85 -7.94 7.87
C ALA A 63 -8.69 -8.97 7.12
N ILE A 64 -8.26 -9.39 5.93
CA ILE A 64 -8.94 -10.41 5.12
C ILE A 64 -9.03 -11.75 5.89
N SER A 65 -7.98 -12.15 6.59
CA SER A 65 -7.95 -13.41 7.34
C SER A 65 -8.98 -13.47 8.50
N THR A 66 -9.47 -12.33 8.95
CA THR A 66 -10.51 -12.25 10.00
C THR A 66 -11.94 -12.41 9.46
N LEU A 67 -12.10 -12.35 8.14
CA LEU A 67 -13.41 -12.44 7.50
C LEU A 67 -13.87 -13.89 7.40
N SER A 68 -15.17 -14.12 7.62
CA SER A 68 -15.84 -15.35 7.20
C SER A 68 -15.98 -15.37 5.67
N PHE A 69 -16.32 -16.53 5.11
CA PHE A 69 -16.55 -16.65 3.66
C PHE A 69 -17.59 -15.64 3.15
N SER A 70 -18.74 -15.55 3.83
CA SER A 70 -19.80 -14.60 3.43
C SER A 70 -19.40 -13.14 3.61
N GLU A 71 -18.56 -12.82 4.60
CA GLU A 71 -18.02 -11.48 4.78
C GLU A 71 -17.00 -11.12 3.67
N LEU A 72 -16.16 -12.07 3.27
CA LEU A 72 -15.23 -11.89 2.16
C LEU A 72 -15.97 -11.67 0.84
N GLU A 73 -17.00 -12.45 0.58
CA GLU A 73 -17.88 -12.28 -0.58
C GLU A 73 -18.53 -10.89 -0.58
N ALA A 74 -19.06 -10.46 0.57
CA ALA A 74 -19.61 -9.12 0.74
C ALA A 74 -18.62 -8.01 0.42
N ILE A 75 -17.41 -8.09 0.98
CA ILE A 75 -16.32 -7.12 0.74
C ILE A 75 -15.95 -7.10 -0.74
N THR A 76 -15.80 -8.25 -1.36
CA THR A 76 -15.46 -8.36 -2.79
C THR A 76 -16.49 -7.63 -3.65
N HIS A 77 -17.77 -7.85 -3.43
CA HIS A 77 -18.84 -7.16 -4.16
C HIS A 77 -18.90 -5.65 -3.88
N ILE A 78 -18.63 -5.25 -2.64
CA ILE A 78 -18.55 -3.82 -2.28
C ILE A 78 -17.48 -3.12 -3.10
N PHE A 79 -16.28 -3.69 -3.17
CA PHE A 79 -15.17 -3.10 -3.91
C PHE A 79 -15.35 -3.16 -5.43
N GLU A 80 -16.11 -4.14 -5.95
CA GLU A 80 -16.50 -4.17 -7.36
C GLU A 80 -17.47 -3.07 -7.75
N GLU A 81 -18.40 -2.72 -6.85
CA GLU A 81 -19.39 -1.67 -7.09
C GLU A 81 -18.82 -0.26 -6.87
N MET A 82 -17.71 -0.16 -6.15
CA MET A 82 -17.03 1.11 -5.94
C MET A 82 -16.25 1.51 -7.19
N ASP A 83 -16.52 2.70 -7.69
CA ASP A 83 -15.73 3.31 -8.77
C ASP A 83 -14.61 4.16 -8.15
N GLY A 84 -13.44 3.53 -7.96
CA GLY A 84 -12.27 4.17 -7.37
C GLY A 84 -12.11 3.94 -5.86
N LYS A 85 -11.47 4.91 -5.19
CA LYS A 85 -11.06 4.79 -3.77
C LYS A 85 -12.11 5.22 -2.76
N GLU A 86 -13.24 5.76 -3.21
CA GLU A 86 -14.33 6.20 -2.34
C GLU A 86 -15.69 6.08 -3.03
N GLY A 87 -16.73 5.87 -2.25
CA GLY A 87 -18.08 5.74 -2.78
C GLY A 87 -19.14 5.67 -1.70
N ILE A 88 -20.40 5.76 -2.12
CA ILE A 88 -21.58 5.59 -1.24
C ILE A 88 -22.24 4.26 -1.58
N LEU A 89 -22.42 3.43 -0.59
CA LEU A 89 -23.03 2.12 -0.70
C LEU A 89 -24.34 2.04 0.09
N VAL A 90 -25.29 1.31 -0.48
CA VAL A 90 -26.50 0.94 0.24
C VAL A 90 -26.42 -0.54 0.61
N ALA A 91 -26.06 -0.82 1.87
CA ALA A 91 -25.80 -2.18 2.36
C ALA A 91 -26.97 -3.16 2.12
N SER A 92 -28.22 -2.69 2.18
CA SER A 92 -29.38 -3.53 1.87
C SER A 92 -29.43 -3.96 0.41
N LYS A 93 -29.09 -3.09 -0.54
CA LYS A 93 -29.07 -3.43 -1.96
C LYS A 93 -28.00 -4.48 -2.30
N ILE A 94 -26.84 -4.39 -1.66
CA ILE A 94 -25.77 -5.37 -1.82
C ILE A 94 -26.18 -6.69 -1.18
N ALA A 95 -26.76 -6.65 0.03
CA ALA A 95 -27.24 -7.81 0.74
C ALA A 95 -28.27 -8.60 -0.10
N ASP A 96 -29.25 -7.91 -0.67
CA ASP A 96 -30.28 -8.50 -1.53
C ASP A 96 -29.69 -9.13 -2.80
N ARG A 97 -28.69 -8.50 -3.39
CA ARG A 97 -28.05 -8.98 -4.63
C ARG A 97 -27.18 -10.22 -4.41
N VAL A 98 -26.43 -10.24 -3.32
CA VAL A 98 -25.48 -11.33 -3.00
C VAL A 98 -26.18 -12.47 -2.25
N GLY A 99 -27.40 -12.24 -1.72
CA GLY A 99 -28.14 -13.25 -0.95
C GLY A 99 -27.65 -13.42 0.48
N ILE A 100 -27.05 -12.36 1.05
CA ILE A 100 -26.56 -12.32 2.43
C ILE A 100 -27.37 -11.33 3.27
N THR A 101 -27.15 -11.30 4.57
CA THR A 101 -27.84 -10.36 5.44
C THR A 101 -27.07 -9.03 5.53
N ARG A 102 -27.80 -7.93 5.77
CA ARG A 102 -27.20 -6.61 6.00
C ARG A 102 -26.18 -6.63 7.15
N SER A 103 -26.41 -7.46 8.18
CA SER A 103 -25.48 -7.57 9.32
C SER A 103 -24.12 -8.13 8.93
N VAL A 104 -24.06 -9.06 7.97
CA VAL A 104 -22.80 -9.60 7.43
C VAL A 104 -21.98 -8.46 6.79
N ILE A 105 -22.61 -7.63 5.96
CA ILE A 105 -21.98 -6.47 5.32
C ILE A 105 -21.45 -5.49 6.36
N VAL A 106 -22.28 -5.12 7.34
CA VAL A 106 -21.89 -4.19 8.40
C VAL A 106 -20.73 -4.73 9.23
N ASN A 107 -20.73 -6.02 9.54
CA ASN A 107 -19.63 -6.65 10.29
C ASN A 107 -18.33 -6.67 9.47
N ALA A 108 -18.41 -7.01 8.19
CA ALA A 108 -17.25 -7.01 7.29
C ALA A 108 -16.62 -5.60 7.19
N LEU A 109 -17.45 -4.57 6.97
CA LEU A 109 -16.99 -3.18 6.93
C LEU A 109 -16.36 -2.75 8.25
N ARG A 110 -16.95 -3.12 9.40
CA ARG A 110 -16.39 -2.80 10.73
C ARG A 110 -15.03 -3.45 10.97
N LYS A 111 -14.82 -4.69 10.50
CA LYS A 111 -13.53 -5.38 10.59
C LYS A 111 -12.46 -4.65 9.78
N PHE A 112 -12.78 -4.23 8.56
CA PHE A 112 -11.87 -3.47 7.71
C PHE A 112 -11.59 -2.06 8.24
N GLU A 113 -12.58 -1.42 8.82
CA GLU A 113 -12.42 -0.12 9.48
C GLU A 113 -11.52 -0.26 10.73
N SER A 114 -11.74 -1.27 11.55
CA SER A 114 -10.93 -1.55 12.74
C SER A 114 -9.47 -1.88 12.39
N ALA A 115 -9.22 -2.48 11.24
CA ALA A 115 -7.88 -2.76 10.73
C ALA A 115 -7.21 -1.54 10.06
N GLY A 116 -7.94 -0.43 9.87
CA GLY A 116 -7.43 0.77 9.19
C GLY A 116 -7.33 0.63 7.66
N VAL A 117 -8.02 -0.34 7.06
CA VAL A 117 -8.05 -0.53 5.61
C VAL A 117 -9.00 0.46 4.94
N ILE A 118 -10.13 0.74 5.58
CA ILE A 118 -11.13 1.71 5.13
C ILE A 118 -11.55 2.67 6.24
N GLU A 119 -12.17 3.77 5.87
CA GLU A 119 -12.97 4.63 6.73
C GLU A 119 -14.43 4.52 6.27
N SER A 120 -15.36 4.39 7.21
CA SER A 120 -16.79 4.33 6.90
C SER A 120 -17.56 5.40 7.66
N ARG A 121 -18.56 6.03 7.01
CA ARG A 121 -19.44 7.02 7.62
C ARG A 121 -20.87 6.80 7.17
N SER A 122 -21.80 6.71 8.12
CA SER A 122 -23.21 6.65 7.80
C SER A 122 -23.71 7.99 7.21
N SER A 123 -24.33 7.93 6.04
CA SER A 123 -24.98 9.06 5.37
C SER A 123 -26.50 9.00 5.50
N GLY A 124 -27.00 8.40 6.57
CA GLY A 124 -28.43 8.26 6.84
C GLY A 124 -29.15 7.46 5.75
N MET A 125 -30.22 8.04 5.18
CA MET A 125 -31.02 7.36 4.13
C MET A 125 -30.25 7.16 2.81
N LYS A 126 -29.16 7.88 2.58
CA LYS A 126 -28.35 7.79 1.35
C LYS A 126 -27.41 6.56 1.36
N GLY A 127 -27.19 5.93 2.51
CA GLY A 127 -26.34 4.77 2.63
C GLY A 127 -25.11 5.01 3.51
N THR A 128 -24.04 4.25 3.25
CA THR A 128 -22.75 4.36 3.94
C THR A 128 -21.70 4.86 2.97
N TYR A 129 -21.07 5.96 3.30
CA TYR A 129 -19.88 6.44 2.60
C TYR A 129 -18.67 5.61 3.04
N ILE A 130 -17.89 5.15 2.08
CA ILE A 130 -16.65 4.38 2.31
C ILE A 130 -15.52 5.06 1.57
N LYS A 131 -14.39 5.15 2.26
CA LYS A 131 -13.12 5.62 1.72
C LYS A 131 -12.03 4.59 1.99
N VAL A 132 -11.30 4.19 0.95
CA VAL A 132 -10.17 3.27 1.06
C VAL A 132 -8.94 4.04 1.56
N LEU A 133 -8.36 3.59 2.68
CA LEU A 133 -7.15 4.15 3.27
C LEU A 133 -5.89 3.37 2.83
N ASN A 134 -6.03 2.07 2.59
CA ASN A 134 -4.95 1.19 2.16
C ASN A 134 -5.32 0.55 0.82
N ASP A 135 -4.79 1.10 -0.26
CA ASP A 135 -5.13 0.71 -1.65
C ASP A 135 -4.61 -0.66 -2.08
N VAL A 136 -3.68 -1.25 -1.32
CA VAL A 136 -3.24 -2.65 -1.52
C VAL A 136 -4.42 -3.63 -1.44
N VAL A 137 -5.52 -3.26 -0.80
CA VAL A 137 -6.72 -4.09 -0.71
C VAL A 137 -7.29 -4.50 -2.07
N PHE A 138 -7.19 -3.65 -3.08
CA PHE A 138 -7.66 -3.96 -4.43
C PHE A 138 -6.89 -5.12 -5.04
N ASP A 139 -5.57 -5.09 -4.95
CA ASP A 139 -4.68 -6.12 -5.49
C ASP A 139 -4.86 -7.46 -4.75
N GLU A 140 -4.97 -7.43 -3.43
CA GLU A 140 -5.17 -8.63 -2.61
C GLU A 140 -6.54 -9.29 -2.88
N LEU A 141 -7.61 -8.51 -3.03
CA LEU A 141 -8.93 -9.04 -3.37
C LEU A 141 -8.95 -9.62 -4.80
N GLU A 142 -8.25 -8.99 -5.74
CA GLU A 142 -8.13 -9.50 -7.10
C GLU A 142 -7.37 -10.84 -7.16
N GLN A 143 -6.30 -10.99 -6.37
CA GLN A 143 -5.59 -12.26 -6.24
C GLN A 143 -6.48 -13.37 -5.71
N ILE A 144 -7.24 -13.12 -4.64
CA ILE A 144 -8.16 -14.09 -4.06
C ILE A 144 -9.22 -14.54 -5.08
N LYS A 145 -9.73 -13.62 -5.89
CA LYS A 145 -10.68 -13.97 -6.97
C LYS A 145 -10.05 -14.91 -7.99
N LYS A 146 -8.83 -14.64 -8.41
CA LYS A 146 -8.10 -15.48 -9.37
C LYS A 146 -7.88 -16.88 -8.81
N GLU A 147 -7.51 -16.98 -7.54
CA GLU A 147 -7.32 -18.27 -6.86
C GLU A 147 -8.61 -19.07 -6.72
N ASN A 148 -9.74 -18.40 -6.44
CA ASN A 148 -11.05 -19.04 -6.29
C ASN A 148 -11.69 -19.43 -7.64
N ASN A 149 -11.34 -18.76 -8.74
CA ASN A 149 -11.85 -19.10 -10.09
C ASN A 149 -11.04 -20.20 -10.80
N ILE A 150 -9.93 -20.66 -10.21
CA ILE A 150 -9.11 -21.77 -10.75
C ILE A 150 -9.65 -23.14 -10.27
N LYS A 151 -10.71 -23.17 -9.49
CA LYS A 151 -11.44 -24.38 -9.12
C LYS A 151 -12.75 -24.44 -9.87
#